data_5082eb3c09ce17375d47a8c5688d044e
#
_entry.id   5082eb3c09ce17375d47a8c5688d044e
#
_cell.length_a   1.000
_cell.length_b   1.000
_cell.length_c   1.000
_cell.angle_alpha   90.00
_cell.angle_beta   90.00
_cell.angle_gamma   90.00
#
_symmetry.space_group_name_H-M   'P 1'
#
loop_
_entity.id
_entity.type
_entity.pdbx_description
1 polymer ?
#
loop_
_entity_poly.entity_id
_entity_poly.type
_entity_poly.pdbx_seq_one_letter_code
_entity_poly.pdbx_strand_id
1 'polypeptide(L)'
;MIPERGFPQIEFEQRLEKAQRLMSEKDLDVMFFCTEAEVRYFTGFLTQFWQSPTRPWFLCLPRKGNPVTVIPEIGADCMERTWIEDIRTWSSPHPDDDGISLLQETLEELSGGSKKIGLPMGPESTLRMPFQDFKMLQERLKGYEFNDATPLIQKLRMVKSELEIEKISHVCQLVSHVFETLPEWLLEEQTEIDVFRHFKIECLKEGVDDVSYLVGGAGMGGYSDIISPPKDKELIPGDVLILDLSLIHI
;
A
#
# COMPACT_ATOMS: atom_id res chain seq x y z
N MET A 1 -21.18 -1.62 14.50
CA MET A 1 -21.32 -2.65 13.43
C MET A 1 -19.94 -2.86 12.86
N ILE A 2 -19.54 -4.10 12.60
CA ILE A 2 -18.23 -4.37 11.96
C ILE A 2 -18.36 -4.04 10.47
N PRO A 3 -17.52 -3.16 9.92
CA PRO A 3 -17.57 -2.82 8.50
C PRO A 3 -17.20 -4.04 7.63
N GLU A 4 -17.80 -4.13 6.45
CA GLU A 4 -17.42 -5.17 5.48
C GLU A 4 -15.98 -4.97 5.03
N ARG A 5 -15.24 -6.08 4.83
CA ARG A 5 -13.89 -6.05 4.27
C ARG A 5 -13.91 -5.66 2.80
N GLY A 6 -12.88 -4.93 2.35
CA GLY A 6 -12.81 -4.42 0.99
C GLY A 6 -13.74 -3.23 0.75
N PHE A 7 -14.02 -2.96 -0.51
CA PHE A 7 -14.90 -1.88 -0.96
C PHE A 7 -15.79 -2.39 -2.09
N PRO A 8 -17.01 -1.85 -2.23
CA PRO A 8 -17.84 -2.16 -3.39
C PRO A 8 -17.23 -1.55 -4.68
N GLN A 9 -17.52 -2.15 -5.82
CA GLN A 9 -16.98 -1.72 -7.12
C GLN A 9 -17.18 -0.24 -7.40
N ILE A 10 -18.31 0.32 -7.04
CA ILE A 10 -18.62 1.74 -7.22
C ILE A 10 -17.61 2.68 -6.54
N GLU A 11 -17.02 2.28 -5.42
CA GLU A 11 -15.98 3.05 -4.75
C GLU A 11 -14.70 3.14 -5.61
N PHE A 12 -14.31 2.04 -6.24
CA PHE A 12 -13.15 2.00 -7.16
C PHE A 12 -13.42 2.79 -8.44
N GLU A 13 -14.61 2.69 -8.99
CA GLU A 13 -15.03 3.49 -10.15
C GLU A 13 -14.98 5.00 -9.85
N GLN A 14 -15.45 5.44 -8.70
CA GLN A 14 -15.36 6.83 -8.27
C GLN A 14 -13.92 7.30 -8.08
N ARG A 15 -13.03 6.45 -7.56
CA ARG A 15 -11.59 6.75 -7.45
C ARG A 15 -10.96 6.90 -8.83
N LEU A 16 -11.30 6.02 -9.77
CA LEU A 16 -10.86 6.10 -11.16
C LEU A 16 -11.33 7.41 -11.82
N GLU A 17 -12.61 7.75 -11.72
CA GLU A 17 -13.16 8.97 -12.30
C GLU A 17 -12.46 10.23 -11.77
N LYS A 18 -12.22 10.28 -10.45
CA LYS A 18 -11.46 11.38 -9.82
C LYS A 18 -10.04 11.47 -10.37
N ALA A 19 -9.37 10.31 -10.52
CA ALA A 19 -8.01 10.24 -11.08
C ALA A 19 -7.98 10.72 -12.52
N GLN A 20 -8.88 10.24 -13.38
CA GLN A 20 -8.97 10.61 -14.79
C GLN A 20 -9.25 12.10 -15.01
N ARG A 21 -10.08 12.70 -14.15
CA ARG A 21 -10.29 14.14 -14.15
C ARG A 21 -8.99 14.90 -13.87
N LEU A 22 -8.26 14.51 -12.81
CA LEU A 22 -6.99 15.15 -12.46
C LEU A 22 -5.89 14.90 -13.52
N MET A 23 -5.87 13.72 -14.13
CA MET A 23 -4.99 13.44 -15.28
C MET A 23 -5.28 14.36 -16.45
N SER A 24 -6.56 14.61 -16.73
CA SER A 24 -6.98 15.53 -17.81
C SER A 24 -6.52 16.97 -17.54
N GLU A 25 -6.60 17.44 -16.28
CA GLU A 25 -6.09 18.75 -15.85
C GLU A 25 -4.57 18.88 -16.02
N LYS A 26 -3.83 17.78 -15.95
CA LYS A 26 -2.37 17.71 -16.07
C LYS A 26 -1.88 17.24 -17.44
N ASP A 27 -2.80 16.99 -18.36
CA ASP A 27 -2.53 16.44 -19.69
C ASP A 27 -1.73 15.14 -19.67
N LEU A 28 -1.96 14.29 -18.66
CA LEU A 28 -1.40 12.94 -18.58
C LEU A 28 -2.25 11.97 -19.39
N ASP A 29 -1.65 11.14 -20.24
CA ASP A 29 -2.36 10.13 -21.02
C ASP A 29 -2.63 8.86 -20.22
N VAL A 30 -1.63 8.43 -19.46
CA VAL A 30 -1.68 7.23 -18.64
C VAL A 30 -0.86 7.45 -17.36
N MET A 31 -1.29 6.83 -16.26
CA MET A 31 -0.46 6.66 -15.08
C MET A 31 -0.19 5.18 -14.86
N PHE A 32 1.01 4.82 -14.39
CA PHE A 32 1.26 3.46 -13.94
C PHE A 32 1.79 3.43 -12.51
N PHE A 33 1.43 2.35 -11.81
CA PHE A 33 1.75 2.11 -10.41
C PHE A 33 2.31 0.71 -10.24
N CYS A 34 3.21 0.54 -9.28
CA CYS A 34 3.79 -0.76 -8.96
C CYS A 34 3.98 -0.99 -7.45
N THR A 35 3.37 -0.16 -6.60
CA THR A 35 3.36 -0.36 -5.14
C THR A 35 2.01 -0.86 -4.65
N GLU A 36 2.02 -1.54 -3.51
CA GLU A 36 0.80 -2.07 -2.89
C GLU A 36 -0.25 -0.97 -2.69
N ALA A 37 0.18 0.18 -2.19
CA ALA A 37 -0.71 1.26 -1.80
C ALA A 37 -1.59 1.74 -2.96
N GLU A 38 -1.01 1.99 -4.13
CA GLU A 38 -1.74 2.48 -5.29
C GLU A 38 -2.52 1.36 -5.98
N VAL A 39 -1.90 0.19 -6.17
CA VAL A 39 -2.59 -0.95 -6.81
C VAL A 39 -3.82 -1.32 -5.99
N ARG A 40 -3.69 -1.46 -4.67
CA ARG A 40 -4.80 -1.78 -3.79
C ARG A 40 -5.87 -0.69 -3.76
N TYR A 41 -5.47 0.59 -3.75
CA TYR A 41 -6.39 1.73 -3.73
C TYR A 41 -7.35 1.73 -4.93
N PHE A 42 -6.87 1.37 -6.12
CA PHE A 42 -7.66 1.39 -7.33
C PHE A 42 -8.32 0.04 -7.70
N THR A 43 -7.83 -1.06 -7.16
CA THR A 43 -8.30 -2.40 -7.58
C THR A 43 -8.91 -3.21 -6.46
N GLY A 44 -8.54 -2.96 -5.21
CA GLY A 44 -8.83 -3.85 -4.09
C GLY A 44 -7.95 -5.11 -4.05
N PHE A 45 -7.00 -5.25 -4.98
CA PHE A 45 -6.10 -6.39 -5.03
C PHE A 45 -5.29 -6.54 -3.76
N LEU A 46 -5.42 -7.69 -3.12
CA LEU A 46 -4.75 -8.00 -1.86
C LEU A 46 -3.95 -9.28 -1.99
N THR A 47 -2.67 -9.19 -1.68
CA THR A 47 -1.76 -10.33 -1.58
C THR A 47 -0.66 -10.06 -0.58
N GLN A 48 -0.17 -11.09 0.10
CA GLN A 48 1.04 -10.98 0.93
C GLN A 48 2.33 -10.97 0.10
N PHE A 49 2.22 -11.18 -1.21
CA PHE A 49 3.37 -11.19 -2.12
C PHE A 49 4.07 -9.82 -2.24
N TRP A 50 3.42 -8.76 -1.79
CA TRP A 50 4.03 -7.43 -1.69
C TRP A 50 5.28 -7.38 -0.82
N GLN A 51 5.41 -8.28 0.13
CA GLN A 51 6.60 -8.40 1.00
C GLN A 51 7.80 -8.99 0.28
N SER A 52 7.60 -9.67 -0.86
CA SER A 52 8.67 -10.17 -1.70
C SER A 52 9.28 -9.05 -2.54
N PRO A 53 10.60 -8.92 -2.67
CA PRO A 53 11.24 -7.92 -3.52
C PRO A 53 11.17 -8.25 -5.01
N THR A 54 10.69 -9.44 -5.37
CA THR A 54 10.66 -9.93 -6.74
C THR A 54 9.31 -9.69 -7.42
N ARG A 55 9.30 -9.75 -8.74
CA ARG A 55 8.11 -9.76 -9.59
C ARG A 55 7.26 -8.51 -9.40
N PRO A 56 7.50 -7.46 -10.18
CA PRO A 56 6.70 -6.26 -10.11
C PRO A 56 5.24 -6.53 -10.53
N TRP A 57 4.33 -5.75 -9.99
CA TRP A 57 2.92 -5.77 -10.29
C TRP A 57 2.55 -4.39 -10.80
N PHE A 58 2.11 -4.28 -12.03
CA PHE A 58 1.79 -3.00 -12.62
C PHE A 58 0.30 -2.79 -12.77
N LEU A 59 -0.16 -1.62 -12.42
CA LEU A 59 -1.49 -1.11 -12.72
C LEU A 59 -1.34 0.11 -13.62
N CYS A 60 -1.97 0.07 -14.78
CA CYS A 60 -2.01 1.17 -15.74
C CYS A 60 -3.40 1.81 -15.74
N LEU A 61 -3.47 3.10 -15.45
CA LEU A 61 -4.70 3.89 -15.45
C LEU A 61 -4.69 4.80 -16.68
N PRO A 62 -5.51 4.55 -17.71
CA PRO A 62 -5.65 5.46 -18.84
C PRO A 62 -6.45 6.70 -18.46
N ARG A 63 -6.24 7.81 -19.17
CA ARG A 63 -7.04 9.04 -19.05
C ARG A 63 -8.53 8.79 -19.33
N LYS A 64 -8.86 7.79 -20.13
CA LYS A 64 -10.22 7.34 -20.45
C LYS A 64 -10.28 5.84 -20.59
N GLY A 65 -11.35 5.24 -20.13
CA GLY A 65 -11.54 3.79 -20.15
C GLY A 65 -11.17 3.13 -18.83
N ASN A 66 -11.12 1.81 -18.83
CA ASN A 66 -10.89 1.00 -17.63
C ASN A 66 -9.40 0.80 -17.32
N PRO A 67 -9.04 0.54 -16.08
CA PRO A 67 -7.68 0.19 -15.69
C PRO A 67 -7.25 -1.13 -16.34
N VAL A 68 -5.95 -1.23 -16.59
CA VAL A 68 -5.31 -2.45 -17.10
C VAL A 68 -4.24 -2.89 -16.09
N THR A 69 -4.22 -4.17 -15.75
CA THR A 69 -3.13 -4.71 -14.93
C THR A 69 -2.15 -5.52 -15.77
N VAL A 70 -0.86 -5.37 -15.47
CA VAL A 70 0.23 -6.12 -16.09
C VAL A 70 0.98 -6.81 -14.97
N ILE A 71 0.73 -8.12 -14.79
CA ILE A 71 1.12 -8.85 -13.60
C ILE A 71 1.73 -10.20 -13.92
N PRO A 72 2.53 -10.81 -13.01
CA PRO A 72 2.96 -12.19 -13.19
C PRO A 72 1.76 -13.15 -13.18
N GLU A 73 1.80 -14.18 -14.01
CA GLU A 73 0.73 -15.16 -14.19
C GLU A 73 0.24 -15.77 -12.86
N ILE A 74 1.12 -15.94 -11.89
CA ILE A 74 0.76 -16.44 -10.54
C ILE A 74 -0.29 -15.58 -9.82
N GLY A 75 -0.47 -14.34 -10.22
CA GLY A 75 -1.43 -13.42 -9.62
C GLY A 75 -2.78 -13.33 -10.33
N ALA A 76 -2.93 -13.98 -11.49
CA ALA A 76 -4.11 -13.85 -12.33
C ALA A 76 -5.40 -14.18 -11.56
N ASP A 77 -5.50 -15.37 -10.99
CA ASP A 77 -6.69 -15.83 -10.24
C ASP A 77 -7.06 -14.90 -9.08
N CYS A 78 -6.05 -14.23 -8.48
CA CYS A 78 -6.31 -13.28 -7.41
C CYS A 78 -6.81 -11.94 -7.96
N MET A 79 -6.28 -11.47 -9.07
CA MET A 79 -6.71 -10.24 -9.73
C MET A 79 -8.11 -10.38 -10.35
N GLU A 80 -8.46 -11.54 -10.88
CA GLU A 80 -9.79 -11.85 -11.42
C GLU A 80 -10.92 -11.74 -10.37
N ARG A 81 -10.58 -11.82 -9.08
CA ARG A 81 -11.56 -11.58 -8.00
C ARG A 81 -11.79 -10.11 -7.69
N THR A 82 -11.09 -9.22 -8.37
CA THR A 82 -11.30 -7.77 -8.29
C THR A 82 -12.29 -7.32 -9.39
N TRP A 83 -12.50 -6.02 -9.51
CA TRP A 83 -13.33 -5.45 -10.55
C TRP A 83 -12.59 -5.19 -11.88
N ILE A 84 -11.31 -5.55 -11.97
CA ILE A 84 -10.47 -5.34 -13.15
C ILE A 84 -10.78 -6.39 -14.22
N GLU A 85 -11.08 -5.93 -15.42
CA GLU A 85 -11.44 -6.79 -16.57
C GLU A 85 -10.24 -7.09 -17.49
N ASP A 86 -9.34 -6.12 -17.70
CA ASP A 86 -8.14 -6.30 -18.54
C ASP A 86 -6.94 -6.67 -17.67
N ILE A 87 -6.65 -7.96 -17.62
CA ILE A 87 -5.56 -8.55 -16.86
C ILE A 87 -4.56 -9.18 -17.83
N ARG A 88 -3.42 -8.54 -18.00
CA ARG A 88 -2.33 -9.00 -18.86
C ARG A 88 -1.26 -9.68 -18.02
N THR A 89 -0.86 -10.87 -18.42
CA THR A 89 0.08 -11.66 -17.63
C THR A 89 1.32 -12.04 -18.41
N TRP A 90 2.44 -12.17 -17.69
CA TRP A 90 3.65 -12.79 -18.23
C TRP A 90 4.03 -14.02 -17.42
N SER A 91 4.72 -14.97 -18.05
CA SER A 91 5.26 -16.17 -17.39
C SER A 91 6.42 -15.77 -16.47
N SER A 92 6.33 -16.09 -15.19
CA SER A 92 7.29 -15.71 -14.15
C SER A 92 7.78 -16.97 -13.41
N PRO A 93 9.09 -17.08 -13.09
CA PRO A 93 10.15 -16.08 -13.34
C PRO A 93 10.60 -15.99 -14.80
N HIS A 94 10.91 -14.78 -15.25
CA HIS A 94 11.52 -14.56 -16.57
C HIS A 94 12.77 -13.69 -16.43
N PRO A 95 13.97 -14.29 -16.40
CA PRO A 95 15.21 -13.59 -16.05
C PRO A 95 15.56 -12.37 -16.92
N ASP A 96 15.16 -12.40 -18.17
CA ASP A 96 15.51 -11.35 -19.14
C ASP A 96 14.41 -10.29 -19.30
N ASP A 97 13.18 -10.56 -18.86
CA ASP A 97 12.05 -9.64 -18.99
C ASP A 97 10.95 -9.93 -17.97
N ASP A 98 11.03 -9.31 -16.83
CA ASP A 98 10.03 -9.46 -15.74
C ASP A 98 8.80 -8.56 -16.00
N GLY A 99 8.22 -8.68 -17.21
CA GLY A 99 6.99 -8.00 -17.64
C GLY A 99 7.18 -6.61 -18.25
N ILE A 100 8.42 -6.18 -18.50
CA ILE A 100 8.72 -4.83 -18.99
C ILE A 100 8.28 -4.63 -20.43
N SER A 101 8.44 -5.64 -21.30
CA SER A 101 7.94 -5.56 -22.68
C SER A 101 6.42 -5.43 -22.71
N LEU A 102 5.71 -6.22 -21.91
CA LEU A 102 4.25 -6.17 -21.81
C LEU A 102 3.77 -4.85 -21.20
N LEU A 103 4.49 -4.30 -20.21
CA LEU A 103 4.21 -2.99 -19.68
C LEU A 103 4.40 -1.89 -20.72
N GLN A 104 5.51 -1.94 -21.48
CA GLN A 104 5.75 -1.00 -22.58
C GLN A 104 4.58 -1.01 -23.59
N GLU A 105 4.23 -2.17 -24.13
CA GLU A 105 3.14 -2.32 -25.09
C GLU A 105 1.82 -1.77 -24.53
N THR A 106 1.53 -2.05 -23.27
CA THR A 106 0.33 -1.54 -22.59
C THR A 106 0.36 0.00 -22.46
N LEU A 107 1.47 0.57 -22.09
CA LEU A 107 1.61 2.03 -21.97
C LEU A 107 1.50 2.71 -23.33
N GLU A 108 2.07 2.13 -24.38
CA GLU A 108 1.95 2.63 -25.77
C GLU A 108 0.49 2.60 -26.27
N GLU A 109 -0.21 1.50 -26.01
CA GLU A 109 -1.62 1.33 -26.38
C GLU A 109 -2.53 2.33 -25.67
N LEU A 110 -2.32 2.52 -24.35
CA LEU A 110 -3.14 3.40 -23.51
C LEU A 110 -2.80 4.89 -23.66
N SER A 111 -1.65 5.19 -24.24
CA SER A 111 -1.20 6.57 -24.41
C SER A 111 -1.91 7.25 -25.57
N GLY A 112 -2.32 8.49 -25.33
CA GLY A 112 -2.89 9.38 -26.35
C GLY A 112 -1.84 10.23 -27.06
N GLY A 113 -2.28 11.37 -27.57
CA GLY A 113 -1.45 12.27 -28.37
C GLY A 113 -0.39 13.06 -27.60
N SER A 114 -0.55 13.25 -26.30
CA SER A 114 0.43 14.00 -25.47
C SER A 114 1.65 13.19 -25.10
N LYS A 115 1.58 11.86 -25.16
CA LYS A 115 2.66 10.93 -24.79
C LYS A 115 3.27 11.20 -23.42
N LYS A 116 2.39 11.57 -22.46
CA LYS A 116 2.79 11.87 -21.07
C LYS A 116 2.35 10.76 -20.15
N ILE A 117 3.31 10.14 -19.48
CA ILE A 117 3.14 9.06 -18.53
C ILE A 117 3.36 9.62 -17.13
N GLY A 118 2.36 9.44 -16.25
CA GLY A 118 2.46 9.81 -14.85
C GLY A 118 2.87 8.62 -14.00
N LEU A 119 3.73 8.83 -13.00
CA LEU A 119 4.06 7.85 -11.97
C LEU A 119 4.51 8.56 -10.68
N PRO A 120 4.47 7.89 -9.51
CA PRO A 120 4.98 8.48 -8.28
C PRO A 120 6.50 8.64 -8.36
N MET A 121 6.99 9.88 -8.36
CA MET A 121 8.42 10.20 -8.45
C MET A 121 8.90 11.16 -7.36
N GLY A 122 7.96 11.76 -6.63
CA GLY A 122 8.24 12.77 -5.62
C GLY A 122 8.60 12.20 -4.25
N PRO A 123 8.76 13.08 -3.24
CA PRO A 123 9.05 12.67 -1.87
C PRO A 123 8.03 11.65 -1.33
N GLU A 124 8.52 10.74 -0.48
CA GLU A 124 7.71 9.68 0.16
C GLU A 124 7.02 8.72 -0.83
N SER A 125 7.54 8.66 -2.06
CA SER A 125 7.10 7.69 -3.05
C SER A 125 8.24 6.74 -3.43
N THR A 126 7.88 5.57 -3.92
CA THR A 126 8.82 4.56 -4.38
C THR A 126 8.32 3.87 -5.65
N LEU A 127 9.23 3.31 -6.44
CA LEU A 127 8.92 2.37 -7.50
C LEU A 127 9.34 0.97 -7.04
N ARG A 128 8.38 0.05 -6.93
CA ARG A 128 8.64 -1.34 -6.56
C ARG A 128 8.94 -2.16 -7.82
N MET A 129 10.03 -1.79 -8.49
CA MET A 129 10.60 -2.52 -9.63
C MET A 129 12.12 -2.33 -9.64
N PRO A 130 12.91 -3.21 -10.27
CA PRO A 130 14.33 -3.02 -10.42
C PRO A 130 14.64 -1.70 -11.15
N PHE A 131 15.61 -0.96 -10.64
CA PHE A 131 15.99 0.33 -11.26
C PHE A 131 16.48 0.17 -12.72
N GLN A 132 17.14 -0.96 -13.02
CA GLN A 132 17.58 -1.26 -14.39
C GLN A 132 16.39 -1.45 -15.33
N ASP A 133 15.31 -2.08 -14.86
CA ASP A 133 14.10 -2.29 -15.64
C ASP A 133 13.40 -0.97 -15.95
N PHE A 134 13.36 -0.06 -14.96
CA PHE A 134 12.82 1.28 -15.18
C PHE A 134 13.64 2.07 -16.24
N LYS A 135 14.98 1.98 -16.18
CA LYS A 135 15.84 2.59 -17.22
C LYS A 135 15.57 1.99 -18.60
N MET A 136 15.45 0.66 -18.68
CA MET A 136 15.13 -0.03 -19.94
C MET A 136 13.76 0.41 -20.47
N LEU A 137 12.76 0.55 -19.62
CA LEU A 137 11.44 1.06 -19.99
C LEU A 137 11.55 2.49 -20.57
N GLN A 138 12.31 3.38 -19.92
CA GLN A 138 12.53 4.74 -20.42
C GLN A 138 13.24 4.75 -21.77
N GLU A 139 14.23 3.86 -21.97
CA GLU A 139 14.95 3.73 -23.25
C GLU A 139 14.04 3.20 -24.37
N ARG A 140 13.14 2.30 -24.07
CA ARG A 140 12.16 1.74 -25.02
C ARG A 140 11.06 2.75 -25.37
N LEU A 141 10.63 3.57 -24.40
CA LEU A 141 9.62 4.62 -24.58
C LEU A 141 10.25 5.98 -24.95
N LYS A 142 11.24 5.97 -25.85
CA LYS A 142 11.83 7.21 -26.37
C LYS A 142 10.77 8.08 -27.05
N GLY A 143 10.64 9.32 -26.62
CA GLY A 143 9.64 10.26 -27.10
C GLY A 143 8.37 10.34 -26.24
N TYR A 144 8.32 9.58 -25.15
CA TYR A 144 7.37 9.77 -24.05
C TYR A 144 7.99 10.61 -22.94
N GLU A 145 7.19 11.43 -22.30
CA GLU A 145 7.57 12.24 -21.13
C GLU A 145 7.08 11.58 -19.86
N PHE A 146 8.00 11.27 -18.93
CA PHE A 146 7.68 10.75 -17.61
C PHE A 146 7.50 11.91 -16.63
N ASN A 147 6.32 11.99 -16.02
CA ASN A 147 5.90 13.11 -15.18
C ASN A 147 5.63 12.66 -13.75
N ASP A 148 5.98 13.49 -12.78
CA ASP A 148 5.67 13.23 -11.38
C ASP A 148 4.16 13.38 -11.12
N ALA A 149 3.50 12.25 -10.85
CA ALA A 149 2.09 12.18 -10.45
C ALA A 149 1.89 12.15 -8.93
N THR A 150 2.95 12.24 -8.11
CA THR A 150 2.86 12.20 -6.65
C THR A 150 1.84 13.20 -6.08
N PRO A 151 1.84 14.49 -6.50
CA PRO A 151 0.85 15.45 -5.98
C PRO A 151 -0.58 15.09 -6.34
N LEU A 152 -0.80 14.46 -7.49
CA LEU A 152 -2.13 13.99 -7.92
C LEU A 152 -2.60 12.84 -7.01
N ILE A 153 -1.75 11.87 -6.77
CA ILE A 153 -2.05 10.70 -5.92
C ILE A 153 -2.31 11.14 -4.48
N GLN A 154 -1.47 12.03 -3.95
CA GLN A 154 -1.68 12.61 -2.62
C GLN A 154 -3.04 13.31 -2.50
N LYS A 155 -3.41 14.12 -3.50
CA LYS A 155 -4.72 14.79 -3.54
C LYS A 155 -5.88 13.80 -3.55
N LEU A 156 -5.77 12.69 -4.26
CA LEU A 156 -6.79 11.63 -4.29
C LEU A 156 -6.97 10.97 -2.93
N ARG A 157 -5.85 10.64 -2.26
CA ARG A 157 -5.84 9.87 -1.01
C ARG A 157 -6.00 10.72 0.25
N MET A 158 -5.77 12.03 0.16
CA MET A 158 -5.86 12.95 1.30
C MET A 158 -7.29 13.04 1.84
N VAL A 159 -8.29 13.15 0.96
CA VAL A 159 -9.69 13.22 1.34
C VAL A 159 -10.29 11.83 1.30
N LYS A 160 -10.59 11.28 2.48
CA LYS A 160 -11.14 9.94 2.66
C LYS A 160 -12.61 9.90 2.27
N SER A 161 -13.05 8.77 1.72
CA SER A 161 -14.48 8.49 1.55
C SER A 161 -15.15 8.11 2.88
N GLU A 162 -16.47 8.13 2.91
CA GLU A 162 -17.24 7.67 4.08
C GLU A 162 -16.89 6.24 4.47
N LEU A 163 -16.74 5.34 3.48
CA LEU A 163 -16.37 3.95 3.71
C LEU A 163 -14.93 3.79 4.24
N GLU A 164 -14.01 4.64 3.81
CA GLU A 164 -12.65 4.68 4.38
C GLU A 164 -12.68 5.17 5.83
N ILE A 165 -13.47 6.21 6.12
CA ILE A 165 -13.63 6.75 7.48
C ILE A 165 -14.24 5.70 8.41
N GLU A 166 -15.25 4.96 7.96
CA GLU A 166 -15.89 3.90 8.74
C GLU A 166 -14.87 2.82 9.15
N LYS A 167 -14.04 2.34 8.21
CA LYS A 167 -13.00 1.34 8.47
C LYS A 167 -11.90 1.85 9.40
N ILE A 168 -11.42 3.07 9.17
CA ILE A 168 -10.41 3.70 10.02
C ILE A 168 -10.95 3.87 11.44
N SER A 169 -12.19 4.35 11.58
CA SER A 169 -12.83 4.52 12.88
C SER A 169 -12.97 3.20 13.63
N HIS A 170 -13.36 2.13 12.90
CA HIS A 170 -13.50 0.81 13.50
C HIS A 170 -12.15 0.28 14.04
N VAL A 171 -11.10 0.31 13.24
CA VAL A 171 -9.79 -0.19 13.69
C VAL A 171 -9.19 0.66 14.82
N CYS A 172 -9.44 1.98 14.80
CA CYS A 172 -9.05 2.86 15.90
C CYS A 172 -9.77 2.50 17.21
N GLN A 173 -11.06 2.14 17.16
CA GLN A 173 -11.81 1.69 18.34
C GLN A 173 -11.26 0.39 18.91
N LEU A 174 -10.95 -0.58 18.04
CA LEU A 174 -10.37 -1.86 18.49
C LEU A 174 -9.03 -1.62 19.23
N VAL A 175 -8.16 -0.83 18.66
CA VAL A 175 -6.85 -0.57 19.26
C VAL A 175 -6.94 0.30 20.52
N SER A 176 -7.89 1.24 20.56
CA SER A 176 -8.12 2.03 21.78
C SER A 176 -8.52 1.12 22.95
N HIS A 177 -9.37 0.11 22.68
CA HIS A 177 -9.74 -0.86 23.69
C HIS A 177 -8.53 -1.67 24.19
N VAL A 178 -7.63 -2.09 23.30
CA VAL A 178 -6.38 -2.77 23.70
C VAL A 178 -5.50 -1.88 24.59
N PHE A 179 -5.41 -0.58 24.29
CA PHE A 179 -4.70 0.36 25.15
C PHE A 179 -5.38 0.55 26.52
N GLU A 180 -6.72 0.57 26.57
CA GLU A 180 -7.48 0.69 27.81
C GLU A 180 -7.28 -0.52 28.72
N THR A 181 -7.19 -1.72 28.16
CA THR A 181 -6.96 -2.97 28.91
C THR A 181 -5.48 -3.22 29.23
N LEU A 182 -4.55 -2.48 28.64
CA LEU A 182 -3.12 -2.65 28.86
C LEU A 182 -2.71 -2.74 30.34
N PRO A 183 -3.22 -1.88 31.25
CA PRO A 183 -2.88 -1.97 32.68
C PRO A 183 -3.32 -3.28 33.36
N GLU A 184 -4.27 -4.04 32.78
CA GLU A 184 -4.78 -5.28 33.36
C GLU A 184 -3.82 -6.46 33.18
N TRP A 185 -2.99 -6.41 32.12
CA TRP A 185 -2.07 -7.48 31.74
C TRP A 185 -0.61 -7.06 31.70
N LEU A 186 -0.31 -5.77 31.87
CA LEU A 186 1.06 -5.28 31.97
C LEU A 186 1.58 -5.55 33.40
N LEU A 187 2.60 -6.38 33.49
CA LEU A 187 3.22 -6.76 34.76
C LEU A 187 4.64 -6.17 34.88
N GLU A 188 5.03 -5.91 36.12
CA GLU A 188 6.46 -5.69 36.42
C GLU A 188 7.27 -6.95 36.05
N GLU A 189 8.53 -6.80 35.73
CA GLU A 189 9.43 -7.89 35.31
C GLU A 189 9.16 -8.46 33.90
N GLN A 190 8.14 -7.98 33.18
CA GLN A 190 8.03 -8.26 31.75
C GLN A 190 9.07 -7.47 30.97
N THR A 191 9.63 -8.10 29.93
CA THR A 191 10.53 -7.41 29.00
C THR A 191 9.74 -6.60 27.95
N GLU A 192 10.38 -5.62 27.31
CA GLU A 192 9.79 -4.93 26.16
C GLU A 192 9.31 -5.96 25.10
N ILE A 193 10.07 -7.03 24.85
CA ILE A 193 9.72 -8.11 23.92
C ILE A 193 8.39 -8.76 24.31
N ASP A 194 8.18 -9.06 25.59
CA ASP A 194 6.95 -9.69 26.08
C ASP A 194 5.76 -8.77 25.93
N VAL A 195 5.89 -7.51 26.28
CA VAL A 195 4.85 -6.49 26.17
C VAL A 195 4.44 -6.29 24.70
N PHE A 196 5.39 -6.13 23.82
CA PHE A 196 5.12 -5.94 22.39
C PHE A 196 4.44 -7.16 21.74
N ARG A 197 4.90 -8.37 22.13
CA ARG A 197 4.26 -9.61 21.68
C ARG A 197 2.83 -9.72 22.20
N HIS A 198 2.60 -9.46 23.49
CA HIS A 198 1.28 -9.51 24.10
C HIS A 198 0.35 -8.48 23.45
N PHE A 199 0.80 -7.25 23.26
CA PHE A 199 0.02 -6.20 22.61
C PHE A 199 -0.46 -6.60 21.21
N LYS A 200 0.42 -7.21 20.39
CA LYS A 200 0.03 -7.76 19.08
C LYS A 200 -1.03 -8.84 19.19
N ILE A 201 -0.88 -9.74 20.16
CA ILE A 201 -1.85 -10.81 20.39
C ILE A 201 -3.22 -10.23 20.77
N GLU A 202 -3.28 -9.25 21.66
CA GLU A 202 -4.54 -8.62 22.06
C GLU A 202 -5.18 -7.87 20.88
N CYS A 203 -4.42 -7.14 20.05
CA CYS A 203 -4.96 -6.53 18.82
C CYS A 203 -5.61 -7.58 17.89
N LEU A 204 -4.96 -8.72 17.68
CA LEU A 204 -5.49 -9.80 16.84
C LEU A 204 -6.74 -10.45 17.47
N LYS A 205 -6.80 -10.61 18.80
CA LYS A 205 -7.98 -11.12 19.51
C LYS A 205 -9.18 -10.18 19.39
N GLU A 206 -8.94 -8.87 19.42
CA GLU A 206 -9.99 -7.86 19.25
C GLU A 206 -10.51 -7.79 17.79
N GLY A 207 -9.85 -8.44 16.84
CA GLY A 207 -10.30 -8.54 15.45
C GLY A 207 -9.57 -7.64 14.46
N VAL A 208 -8.43 -7.10 14.84
CA VAL A 208 -7.49 -6.47 13.91
C VAL A 208 -6.92 -7.55 12.99
N ASP A 209 -6.89 -7.29 11.68
CA ASP A 209 -6.42 -8.28 10.70
C ASP A 209 -4.90 -8.42 10.68
N ASP A 210 -4.15 -7.35 10.91
CA ASP A 210 -2.71 -7.36 11.00
C ASP A 210 -2.16 -6.17 11.77
N VAL A 211 -1.08 -6.39 12.51
CA VAL A 211 -0.25 -5.36 13.15
C VAL A 211 1.03 -5.22 12.34
N SER A 212 0.93 -4.48 11.25
CA SER A 212 1.98 -4.37 10.24
C SER A 212 3.23 -3.61 10.72
N TYR A 213 3.07 -2.77 11.72
CA TYR A 213 4.14 -1.99 12.31
C TYR A 213 3.89 -1.80 13.80
N LEU A 214 4.88 -2.11 14.63
CA LEU A 214 4.88 -1.83 16.06
C LEU A 214 6.32 -1.61 16.52
N VAL A 215 6.60 -0.39 16.92
CA VAL A 215 7.88 0.04 17.49
C VAL A 215 7.65 0.79 18.80
N GLY A 216 8.71 1.08 19.52
CA GLY A 216 8.66 1.81 20.75
C GLY A 216 9.77 1.40 21.69
N GLY A 217 9.60 1.71 22.96
CA GLY A 217 10.55 1.36 24.01
C GLY A 217 10.10 1.87 25.36
N ALA A 218 10.82 1.50 26.40
CA ALA A 218 10.57 1.91 27.74
C ALA A 218 11.82 2.52 28.39
N GLY A 219 11.65 3.52 29.25
CA GLY A 219 12.76 4.13 29.98
C GLY A 219 12.35 5.08 31.07
N MET A 220 13.21 5.23 32.08
CA MET A 220 13.02 6.17 33.16
C MET A 220 12.99 7.60 32.61
N GLY A 221 11.88 8.30 32.84
CA GLY A 221 11.68 9.66 32.34
C GLY A 221 11.46 9.79 30.84
N GLY A 222 11.29 8.68 30.13
CA GLY A 222 11.04 8.62 28.70
C GLY A 222 11.97 7.64 27.97
N TYR A 223 12.08 7.82 26.66
CA TYR A 223 12.81 6.94 25.74
C TYR A 223 13.76 7.78 24.88
N SER A 224 14.87 7.18 24.47
CA SER A 224 15.83 7.80 23.54
C SER A 224 15.81 7.16 22.15
N ASP A 225 15.18 5.97 22.03
CA ASP A 225 15.16 5.15 20.81
C ASP A 225 13.79 4.48 20.68
N ILE A 226 12.98 5.01 19.73
CA ILE A 226 11.59 4.57 19.51
C ILE A 226 11.40 3.84 18.19
N ILE A 227 12.46 3.69 17.39
CA ILE A 227 12.39 3.05 16.08
C ILE A 227 13.04 1.67 16.05
N SER A 228 13.76 1.31 17.10
CA SER A 228 14.37 -0.02 17.22
C SER A 228 13.33 -1.09 17.59
N PRO A 229 13.63 -2.34 17.27
CA PRO A 229 12.87 -3.47 17.80
C PRO A 229 12.89 -3.47 19.34
N PRO A 230 11.87 -4.07 20.00
CA PRO A 230 11.85 -4.21 21.44
C PRO A 230 13.05 -5.00 21.96
N LYS A 231 13.56 -4.60 23.12
CA LYS A 231 14.77 -5.17 23.75
C LYS A 231 14.39 -6.17 24.85
N ASP A 232 15.34 -7.03 25.18
CA ASP A 232 15.27 -7.89 26.36
C ASP A 232 15.62 -7.07 27.62
N LYS A 233 14.81 -6.05 27.85
CA LYS A 233 14.90 -5.12 29.00
C LYS A 233 13.63 -5.23 29.82
N GLU A 234 13.78 -5.59 31.09
CA GLU A 234 12.67 -5.60 32.03
C GLU A 234 12.12 -4.20 32.29
N LEU A 235 10.81 -4.10 32.38
CA LEU A 235 10.13 -2.89 32.79
C LEU A 235 10.24 -2.72 34.31
N ILE A 236 10.58 -1.52 34.74
CA ILE A 236 10.68 -1.18 36.16
C ILE A 236 9.75 -0.01 36.52
N PRO A 237 9.33 0.12 37.78
CA PRO A 237 8.53 1.25 38.23
C PRO A 237 9.18 2.58 37.89
N GLY A 238 8.42 3.46 37.25
CA GLY A 238 8.88 4.77 36.77
C GLY A 238 9.33 4.81 35.30
N ASP A 239 9.41 3.68 34.62
CA ASP A 239 9.59 3.67 33.17
C ASP A 239 8.36 4.26 32.48
N VAL A 240 8.60 5.02 31.42
CA VAL A 240 7.58 5.46 30.45
C VAL A 240 7.62 4.51 29.26
N LEU A 241 6.53 3.76 29.05
CA LEU A 241 6.37 2.87 27.91
C LEU A 241 5.69 3.60 26.74
N ILE A 242 6.27 3.52 25.55
CA ILE A 242 5.67 4.01 24.30
C ILE A 242 5.49 2.87 23.32
N LEU A 243 4.31 2.80 22.74
CA LEU A 243 3.95 1.91 21.66
C LEU A 243 3.44 2.74 20.47
N ASP A 244 4.17 2.72 19.38
CA ASP A 244 3.80 3.36 18.12
C ASP A 244 3.50 2.28 17.09
N LEU A 245 2.29 2.32 16.52
CA LEU A 245 1.81 1.21 15.71
C LEU A 245 1.01 1.65 14.49
N SER A 246 1.02 0.77 13.49
CA SER A 246 0.12 0.83 12.35
C SER A 246 -0.64 -0.49 12.23
N LEU A 247 -1.93 -0.39 11.98
CA LEU A 247 -2.84 -1.52 11.91
C LEU A 247 -3.50 -1.60 10.54
N ILE A 248 -3.89 -2.81 10.18
CA ILE A 248 -4.67 -3.08 8.98
C ILE A 248 -5.99 -3.73 9.39
N HIS A 249 -7.09 -3.12 8.93
CA HIS A 249 -8.41 -3.75 8.84
C HIS A 249 -8.80 -3.77 7.36
N ILE A 250 -8.89 -4.96 6.83
CA ILE A 250 -9.06 -5.20 5.38
C ILE A 250 -10.52 -5.30 5.02
#